data_d6724455fe06222cb9217bcc6f06b601
#
_entry.id   d6724455fe06222cb9217bcc6f06b601
#
_cell.length_a   1.000
_cell.length_b   1.000
_cell.length_c   1.000
_cell.angle_alpha   90.00
_cell.angle_beta   90.00
_cell.angle_gamma   90.00
#
_symmetry.space_group_name_H-M   'P 1'
#
loop_
_entity.id
_entity.type
_entity.pdbx_description
1 polymer ?
#
loop_
_entity_poly.entity_id
_entity_poly.type
_entity_poly.pdbx_seq_one_letter_code
_entity_poly.pdbx_strand_id
1 'polypeptide(L)'
;MPDSQPQPSPSSSSGGRQDPSALLLCGARLTDGRTVDVRLGGGRIEAVGTAGSLASAPTRGSRVDLSGYLLLPAPAEPHAHADTAQSADTDGPVSYAPEDVQRRATEAALLQLGHGATALRAHVRVGDVQGLGALGAVLQARRSLRGLAELTTVAVPRLLTGVAGADGLAMLRDALKMGAAVVGGCPDLDPDPTGYVEAVLELAAEHGCPVDLHTDAADPGRLARLAAQCGGLRPGVTLGPCGALPAEHASRTADQLAAAGVTVVCLPQGSCGAVTGRGTAPVRLLRAAGVRVAAGSGALRDVSNPVGRGDPLEAAYLLASREGLRPEDAYDAVSASARAVLGLPEVRVEAGFPAELLAVRGERLAGALSLAYSRIVVHRGRVVARTSAVREYCNSAVAAESGLPRQGRGEVS
;
A
#
# COMPACT_ATOMS: atom_id res chain seq x y z
N MET A 1 -59.42 -11.97 46.13
CA MET A 1 -58.06 -11.45 45.94
C MET A 1 -57.11 -12.64 46.07
N PRO A 2 -56.59 -13.24 44.96
CA PRO A 2 -55.48 -14.16 45.04
C PRO A 2 -54.20 -13.44 44.62
N ASP A 3 -53.16 -13.71 45.39
CA ASP A 3 -51.77 -13.23 45.23
C ASP A 3 -51.18 -13.64 43.88
N SER A 4 -50.63 -12.62 43.17
CA SER A 4 -49.79 -12.80 42.00
C SER A 4 -48.33 -12.85 42.41
N GLN A 5 -47.72 -14.03 42.40
CA GLN A 5 -46.26 -14.17 42.49
C GLN A 5 -45.60 -13.78 41.15
N PRO A 6 -44.49 -13.05 41.15
CA PRO A 6 -43.71 -12.77 39.92
C PRO A 6 -42.95 -14.02 39.50
N GLN A 7 -43.08 -14.38 38.20
CA GLN A 7 -42.27 -15.42 37.58
C GLN A 7 -40.83 -14.91 37.32
N PRO A 8 -39.82 -15.75 37.50
CA PRO A 8 -38.45 -15.38 37.17
C PRO A 8 -38.25 -15.30 35.65
N SER A 9 -37.66 -14.17 35.20
CA SER A 9 -37.25 -13.94 33.83
C SER A 9 -36.24 -15.00 33.40
N PRO A 10 -36.28 -15.49 32.14
CA PRO A 10 -35.26 -16.42 31.65
C PRO A 10 -33.93 -15.70 31.53
N SER A 11 -32.92 -16.22 32.20
CA SER A 11 -31.53 -15.82 32.07
C SER A 11 -31.08 -15.96 30.60
N SER A 12 -30.85 -14.85 29.91
CA SER A 12 -30.23 -14.84 28.60
C SER A 12 -28.79 -15.33 28.73
N SER A 13 -28.57 -16.61 28.51
CA SER A 13 -27.23 -17.12 28.20
C SER A 13 -26.78 -16.48 26.89
N SER A 14 -25.88 -15.51 26.96
CA SER A 14 -25.12 -14.97 25.82
C SER A 14 -24.19 -16.07 25.28
N GLY A 15 -24.75 -17.04 24.60
CA GLY A 15 -24.00 -17.91 23.71
C GLY A 15 -23.45 -17.06 22.61
N GLY A 16 -22.16 -16.72 22.69
CA GLY A 16 -21.45 -15.98 21.64
C GLY A 16 -21.69 -16.69 20.31
N ARG A 17 -22.37 -16.03 19.39
CA ARG A 17 -22.44 -16.45 17.99
C ARG A 17 -20.99 -16.48 17.49
N GLN A 18 -20.39 -17.66 17.44
CA GLN A 18 -19.11 -17.88 16.79
C GLN A 18 -19.31 -17.58 15.30
N ASP A 19 -18.58 -16.58 14.80
CA ASP A 19 -18.58 -16.21 13.39
C ASP A 19 -18.11 -17.43 12.56
N PRO A 20 -18.93 -17.92 11.60
CA PRO A 20 -18.53 -19.06 10.75
C PRO A 20 -17.32 -18.76 9.85
N SER A 21 -16.81 -17.52 9.85
CA SER A 21 -15.64 -17.07 9.08
C SER A 21 -14.32 -17.10 9.87
N ALA A 22 -14.26 -17.71 11.05
CA ALA A 22 -13.04 -17.79 11.83
C ALA A 22 -11.93 -18.52 11.06
N LEU A 23 -10.73 -17.94 11.02
CA LEU A 23 -9.53 -18.49 10.36
C LEU A 23 -8.43 -18.70 11.41
N LEU A 24 -7.80 -19.88 11.41
CA LEU A 24 -6.65 -20.16 12.25
C LEU A 24 -5.40 -20.30 11.37
N LEU A 25 -4.43 -19.41 11.59
CA LEU A 25 -3.10 -19.48 11.01
C LEU A 25 -2.19 -20.22 11.99
N CYS A 26 -1.61 -21.35 11.58
CA CYS A 26 -0.84 -22.23 12.46
C CYS A 26 0.65 -22.17 12.17
N GLY A 27 1.48 -22.13 13.21
CA GLY A 27 2.92 -22.31 13.12
C GLY A 27 3.68 -21.20 12.42
N ALA A 28 3.12 -19.98 12.35
CA ALA A 28 3.76 -18.83 11.74
C ALA A 28 4.92 -18.32 12.58
N ARG A 29 6.03 -17.91 11.94
CA ARG A 29 7.15 -17.27 12.62
C ARG A 29 6.99 -15.75 12.62
N LEU A 30 7.28 -15.09 13.74
CA LEU A 30 7.33 -13.64 13.85
C LEU A 30 8.77 -13.13 13.68
N THR A 31 8.92 -11.82 13.46
CA THR A 31 10.24 -11.17 13.29
C THR A 31 11.10 -11.22 14.53
N ASP A 32 10.50 -11.35 15.71
CA ASP A 32 11.20 -11.55 17.00
C ASP A 32 11.65 -13.02 17.25
N GLY A 33 11.36 -13.91 16.29
CA GLY A 33 11.77 -15.33 16.33
C GLY A 33 10.75 -16.26 16.98
N ARG A 34 9.67 -15.77 17.60
CA ARG A 34 8.61 -16.62 18.15
C ARG A 34 7.85 -17.34 17.04
N THR A 35 7.45 -18.59 17.31
CA THR A 35 6.52 -19.34 16.46
C THR A 35 5.14 -19.34 17.13
N VAL A 36 4.13 -18.92 16.41
CA VAL A 36 2.80 -18.64 16.96
C VAL A 36 1.68 -19.23 16.11
N ASP A 37 0.54 -19.44 16.76
CA ASP A 37 -0.75 -19.58 16.10
C ASP A 37 -1.52 -18.25 16.23
N VAL A 38 -2.26 -17.88 15.19
CA VAL A 38 -3.04 -16.64 15.16
C VAL A 38 -4.46 -16.95 14.76
N ARG A 39 -5.43 -16.63 15.61
CA ARG A 39 -6.85 -16.77 15.32
C ARG A 39 -7.42 -15.44 14.86
N LEU A 40 -8.13 -15.50 13.74
CA LEU A 40 -8.76 -14.35 13.09
C LEU A 40 -10.28 -14.52 13.10
N GLY A 41 -10.99 -13.41 13.35
CA GLY A 41 -12.44 -13.35 13.29
C GLY A 41 -12.92 -11.91 13.23
N GLY A 42 -14.06 -11.65 12.60
CA GLY A 42 -14.63 -10.30 12.49
C GLY A 42 -13.69 -9.27 11.84
N GLY A 43 -12.76 -9.70 10.97
CA GLY A 43 -11.77 -8.82 10.35
C GLY A 43 -10.62 -8.40 11.26
N ARG A 44 -10.49 -8.99 12.44
CA ARG A 44 -9.46 -8.68 13.44
C ARG A 44 -8.69 -9.93 13.88
N ILE A 45 -7.54 -9.70 14.48
CA ILE A 45 -6.79 -10.71 15.21
C ILE A 45 -7.47 -10.89 16.57
N GLU A 46 -8.07 -12.07 16.81
CA GLU A 46 -8.76 -12.37 18.09
C GLU A 46 -7.78 -12.84 19.16
N ALA A 47 -6.80 -13.66 18.76
CA ALA A 47 -5.82 -14.21 19.68
C ALA A 47 -4.49 -14.54 18.96
N VAL A 48 -3.39 -14.41 19.69
CA VAL A 48 -2.07 -14.88 19.32
C VAL A 48 -1.57 -15.76 20.46
N GLY A 49 -1.22 -16.99 20.16
CA GLY A 49 -0.73 -17.98 21.13
C GLY A 49 0.55 -18.65 20.65
N THR A 50 1.23 -19.38 21.53
CA THR A 50 2.35 -20.24 21.11
C THR A 50 1.86 -21.31 20.14
N ALA A 51 2.75 -21.77 19.25
CA ALA A 51 2.40 -22.79 18.27
C ALA A 51 1.72 -24.02 18.93
N GLY A 52 0.59 -24.44 18.39
CA GLY A 52 -0.24 -25.54 18.89
C GLY A 52 -1.23 -25.16 19.99
N SER A 53 -1.07 -24.01 20.67
CA SER A 53 -1.93 -23.64 21.82
C SER A 53 -3.37 -23.29 21.43
N LEU A 54 -3.59 -22.76 20.23
CA LEU A 54 -4.92 -22.42 19.74
C LEU A 54 -5.59 -23.55 18.95
N ALA A 55 -4.86 -24.65 18.69
CA ALA A 55 -5.35 -25.78 17.92
C ALA A 55 -6.41 -26.62 18.66
N SER A 56 -6.40 -26.59 19.99
CA SER A 56 -7.28 -27.39 20.87
C SER A 56 -8.68 -26.80 21.02
N ALA A 57 -8.88 -25.52 20.69
CA ALA A 57 -10.21 -24.93 20.74
C ALA A 57 -11.07 -25.49 19.59
N PRO A 58 -12.34 -25.87 19.83
CA PRO A 58 -13.25 -26.36 18.79
C PRO A 58 -13.56 -25.19 17.83
N THR A 59 -12.66 -24.95 16.88
CA THR A 59 -12.85 -23.95 15.82
C THR A 59 -13.59 -24.60 14.66
N ARG A 60 -14.80 -24.18 14.38
CA ARG A 60 -15.52 -24.49 13.14
C ARG A 60 -14.94 -23.75 11.91
N GLY A 61 -13.76 -23.10 12.04
CA GLY A 61 -13.12 -22.30 11.00
C GLY A 61 -12.09 -23.05 10.18
N SER A 62 -11.72 -22.45 9.06
CA SER A 62 -10.63 -22.94 8.19
C SER A 62 -9.27 -22.82 8.88
N ARG A 63 -8.36 -23.75 8.57
CA ARG A 63 -6.97 -23.73 9.06
C ARG A 63 -6.02 -23.53 7.91
N VAL A 64 -4.95 -22.75 8.14
CA VAL A 64 -3.85 -22.54 7.19
C VAL A 64 -2.55 -22.82 7.91
N ASP A 65 -1.80 -23.80 7.42
CA ASP A 65 -0.45 -24.07 7.91
C ASP A 65 0.51 -23.03 7.35
N LEU A 66 1.20 -22.32 8.23
CA LEU A 66 2.22 -21.32 7.95
C LEU A 66 3.61 -21.78 8.43
N SER A 67 3.82 -23.07 8.63
CA SER A 67 5.14 -23.61 8.96
C SER A 67 6.17 -23.21 7.87
N GLY A 68 7.26 -22.56 8.28
CA GLY A 68 8.27 -22.02 7.37
C GLY A 68 7.91 -20.68 6.71
N TYR A 69 6.84 -20.02 7.19
CA TYR A 69 6.48 -18.67 6.77
C TYR A 69 6.73 -17.65 7.90
N LEU A 70 7.25 -16.51 7.52
CA LEU A 70 7.29 -15.30 8.34
C LEU A 70 5.97 -14.57 8.20
N LEU A 71 5.31 -14.24 9.31
CA LEU A 71 4.06 -13.51 9.34
C LEU A 71 4.29 -12.04 9.69
N LEU A 72 3.82 -11.16 8.83
CA LEU A 72 4.08 -9.73 8.84
C LEU A 72 2.76 -8.95 8.74
N PRO A 73 2.69 -7.68 9.21
CA PRO A 73 1.65 -6.76 8.80
C PRO A 73 1.62 -6.61 7.28
N ALA A 74 0.46 -6.65 6.65
CA ALA A 74 0.38 -6.52 5.20
C ALA A 74 0.90 -5.16 4.72
N PRO A 75 1.67 -5.12 3.62
CA PRO A 75 2.03 -3.88 2.95
C PRO A 75 0.82 -3.10 2.44
N ALA A 76 1.05 -1.84 2.13
CA ALA A 76 0.15 -1.01 1.32
C ALA A 76 0.94 -0.37 0.18
N GLU A 77 0.25 -0.05 -0.90
CA GLU A 77 0.81 0.68 -2.04
C GLU A 77 0.36 2.15 -1.98
N PRO A 78 1.23 3.06 -1.51
CA PRO A 78 0.83 4.45 -1.31
C PRO A 78 0.86 5.28 -2.59
N HIS A 79 1.40 4.74 -3.71
CA HIS A 79 1.60 5.51 -4.93
C HIS A 79 1.58 4.64 -6.18
N ALA A 80 0.39 4.36 -6.70
CA ALA A 80 0.17 3.62 -7.93
C ALA A 80 -0.48 4.49 -9.03
N HIS A 81 -0.15 4.23 -10.29
CA HIS A 81 -0.78 4.83 -11.47
C HIS A 81 -1.65 3.80 -12.17
N ALA A 82 -2.86 3.60 -11.67
CA ALA A 82 -3.75 2.55 -12.13
C ALA A 82 -4.35 2.83 -13.54
N ASP A 83 -4.47 4.09 -13.93
CA ASP A 83 -5.00 4.52 -15.22
C ASP A 83 -4.06 4.19 -16.39
N THR A 84 -2.76 4.12 -16.17
CA THR A 84 -1.75 3.78 -17.18
C THR A 84 -1.08 2.42 -16.98
N ALA A 85 -1.38 1.73 -15.88
CA ALA A 85 -0.77 0.44 -15.59
C ALA A 85 -0.90 -0.57 -16.73
N GLN A 86 0.12 -1.40 -16.94
CA GLN A 86 0.18 -2.47 -17.94
C GLN A 86 -0.04 -2.00 -19.39
N SER A 87 0.36 -0.77 -19.71
CA SER A 87 0.24 -0.21 -21.05
C SER A 87 1.54 -0.25 -21.87
N ALA A 88 2.65 -0.72 -21.31
CA ALA A 88 3.95 -0.74 -22.00
C ALA A 88 3.98 -1.71 -23.20
N ASP A 89 3.21 -2.77 -23.15
CA ASP A 89 3.22 -3.83 -24.17
C ASP A 89 2.12 -3.62 -25.25
N THR A 90 1.48 -2.45 -25.30
CA THR A 90 0.47 -2.17 -26.31
C THR A 90 1.10 -1.63 -27.58
N ASP A 91 0.74 -2.22 -28.73
CA ASP A 91 1.09 -1.70 -30.04
C ASP A 91 0.25 -0.43 -30.33
N GLY A 92 0.79 0.73 -30.00
CA GLY A 92 0.14 2.02 -30.26
C GLY A 92 -0.11 2.88 -29.03
N PRO A 93 -0.85 3.97 -29.17
CA PRO A 93 -1.15 4.88 -28.07
C PRO A 93 -2.01 4.20 -27.00
N VAL A 94 -1.78 4.57 -25.72
CA VAL A 94 -2.54 4.05 -24.58
C VAL A 94 -4.01 4.39 -24.75
N SER A 95 -4.88 3.38 -24.74
CA SER A 95 -6.33 3.59 -24.74
C SER A 95 -6.79 4.14 -23.38
N TYR A 96 -7.62 5.18 -23.44
CA TYR A 96 -8.30 5.75 -22.27
C TYR A 96 -9.82 5.50 -22.31
N ALA A 97 -10.27 4.57 -23.12
CA ALA A 97 -11.66 4.10 -23.05
C ALA A 97 -11.95 3.60 -21.62
N PRO A 98 -13.11 3.95 -21.05
CA PRO A 98 -13.42 3.62 -19.64
C PRO A 98 -13.27 2.14 -19.28
N GLU A 99 -13.68 1.25 -20.19
CA GLU A 99 -13.55 -0.20 -20.03
C GLU A 99 -12.10 -0.67 -19.98
N ASP A 100 -11.20 -0.07 -20.78
CA ASP A 100 -9.78 -0.41 -20.79
C ASP A 100 -9.08 0.09 -19.52
N VAL A 101 -9.41 1.31 -19.08
CA VAL A 101 -8.91 1.87 -17.82
C VAL A 101 -9.40 1.03 -16.64
N GLN A 102 -10.68 0.66 -16.61
CA GLN A 102 -11.25 -0.18 -15.55
C GLN A 102 -10.55 -1.54 -15.49
N ARG A 103 -10.35 -2.19 -16.65
CA ARG A 103 -9.67 -3.48 -16.74
C ARG A 103 -8.25 -3.37 -16.21
N ARG A 104 -7.43 -2.43 -16.72
CA ARG A 104 -6.05 -2.23 -16.27
C ARG A 104 -5.95 -1.93 -14.78
N ALA A 105 -6.80 -1.05 -14.25
CA ALA A 105 -6.83 -0.71 -12.84
C ALA A 105 -7.17 -1.92 -11.96
N THR A 106 -8.09 -2.78 -12.42
CA THR A 106 -8.46 -4.01 -11.70
C THR A 106 -7.33 -5.01 -11.72
N GLU A 107 -6.72 -5.27 -12.89
CA GLU A 107 -5.61 -6.21 -13.06
C GLU A 107 -4.37 -5.76 -12.27
N ALA A 108 -4.05 -4.46 -12.31
CA ALA A 108 -2.96 -3.88 -11.52
C ALA A 108 -3.17 -4.06 -10.01
N ALA A 109 -4.37 -3.77 -9.52
CA ALA A 109 -4.69 -3.95 -8.12
C ALA A 109 -4.63 -5.42 -7.68
N LEU A 110 -5.11 -6.35 -8.51
CA LEU A 110 -5.01 -7.80 -8.24
C LEU A 110 -3.56 -8.29 -8.24
N LEU A 111 -2.72 -7.78 -9.14
CA LEU A 111 -1.29 -8.09 -9.14
C LEU A 111 -0.62 -7.60 -7.86
N GLN A 112 -0.84 -6.35 -7.46
CA GLN A 112 -0.28 -5.77 -6.25
C GLN A 112 -0.81 -6.47 -4.98
N LEU A 113 -2.08 -6.87 -4.99
CA LEU A 113 -2.66 -7.74 -3.94
C LEU A 113 -1.94 -9.09 -3.87
N GLY A 114 -1.68 -9.74 -5.00
CA GLY A 114 -0.89 -10.96 -5.07
C GLY A 114 0.53 -10.79 -4.53
N HIS A 115 1.08 -9.59 -4.61
CA HIS A 115 2.36 -9.21 -4.01
C HIS A 115 2.25 -8.84 -2.52
N GLY A 116 1.05 -8.73 -1.97
CA GLY A 116 0.83 -8.52 -0.53
C GLY A 116 0.19 -7.19 -0.15
N ALA A 117 0.03 -6.23 -1.09
CA ALA A 117 -0.60 -4.95 -0.80
C ALA A 117 -2.11 -5.12 -0.63
N THR A 118 -2.62 -4.99 0.59
CA THR A 118 -4.07 -5.07 0.87
C THR A 118 -4.79 -3.75 0.71
N ALA A 119 -4.06 -2.66 0.56
CA ALA A 119 -4.58 -1.32 0.32
C ALA A 119 -3.72 -0.57 -0.68
N LEU A 120 -4.35 0.18 -1.57
CA LEU A 120 -3.71 0.88 -2.67
C LEU A 120 -4.23 2.32 -2.78
N ARG A 121 -3.34 3.25 -3.10
CA ARG A 121 -3.67 4.63 -3.49
C ARG A 121 -3.36 4.82 -4.97
N ALA A 122 -4.40 4.93 -5.78
CA ALA A 122 -4.29 5.14 -7.22
C ALA A 122 -4.34 6.63 -7.58
N HIS A 123 -3.27 7.14 -8.16
CA HIS A 123 -3.20 8.48 -8.75
C HIS A 123 -3.82 8.42 -10.14
N VAL A 124 -4.85 9.23 -10.36
CA VAL A 124 -5.64 9.24 -11.59
C VAL A 124 -5.63 10.65 -12.18
N ARG A 125 -5.16 10.77 -13.40
CA ARG A 125 -5.18 12.05 -14.10
C ARG A 125 -6.61 12.49 -14.37
N VAL A 126 -6.90 13.77 -14.12
CA VAL A 126 -8.18 14.40 -14.39
C VAL A 126 -7.96 15.68 -15.20
N GLY A 127 -8.88 15.97 -16.09
CA GLY A 127 -8.78 17.12 -16.98
C GLY A 127 -8.32 16.74 -18.38
N ASP A 128 -7.86 17.72 -19.12
CA ASP A 128 -7.51 17.61 -20.54
C ASP A 128 -8.66 17.00 -21.39
N VAL A 129 -8.30 16.28 -22.46
CA VAL A 129 -9.28 15.66 -23.38
C VAL A 129 -10.09 14.52 -22.73
N GLN A 130 -9.58 13.96 -21.60
CA GLN A 130 -10.17 12.77 -20.95
C GLN A 130 -11.20 13.13 -19.87
N GLY A 131 -11.19 14.39 -19.42
CA GLY A 131 -12.10 14.86 -18.38
C GLY A 131 -12.01 14.01 -17.11
N LEU A 132 -13.13 13.43 -16.71
CA LEU A 132 -13.27 12.58 -15.51
C LEU A 132 -13.46 11.09 -15.85
N GLY A 133 -13.35 10.69 -17.13
CA GLY A 133 -13.63 9.33 -17.60
C GLY A 133 -12.73 8.28 -16.90
N ALA A 134 -11.42 8.54 -16.85
CA ALA A 134 -10.48 7.64 -16.18
C ALA A 134 -10.78 7.48 -14.68
N LEU A 135 -11.11 8.57 -13.98
CA LEU A 135 -11.51 8.52 -12.57
C LEU A 135 -12.78 7.66 -12.39
N GLY A 136 -13.80 7.85 -13.23
CA GLY A 136 -15.02 7.02 -13.21
C GLY A 136 -14.71 5.53 -13.35
N ALA A 137 -13.81 5.18 -14.26
CA ALA A 137 -13.39 3.81 -14.52
C ALA A 137 -12.62 3.20 -13.30
N VAL A 138 -11.71 3.94 -12.70
CA VAL A 138 -10.98 3.48 -11.49
C VAL A 138 -11.92 3.36 -10.28
N LEU A 139 -12.90 4.25 -10.14
CA LEU A 139 -13.95 4.12 -9.12
C LEU A 139 -14.84 2.88 -9.35
N GLN A 140 -15.04 2.47 -10.59
CA GLN A 140 -15.72 1.21 -10.92
C GLN A 140 -14.85 0.02 -10.54
N ALA A 141 -13.55 0.03 -10.87
CA ALA A 141 -12.58 -0.98 -10.44
C ALA A 141 -12.58 -1.13 -8.89
N ARG A 142 -12.62 0.00 -8.14
CA ARG A 142 -12.75 -0.02 -6.68
C ARG A 142 -13.98 -0.79 -6.20
N ARG A 143 -15.12 -0.65 -6.89
CA ARG A 143 -16.33 -1.40 -6.56
C ARG A 143 -16.19 -2.89 -6.80
N SER A 144 -15.52 -3.28 -7.88
CA SER A 144 -15.25 -4.68 -8.21
C SER A 144 -14.28 -5.36 -7.25
N LEU A 145 -13.37 -4.60 -6.63
CA LEU A 145 -12.36 -5.09 -5.68
C LEU A 145 -12.87 -5.21 -4.23
N ARG A 146 -14.15 -4.91 -3.96
CA ARG A 146 -14.71 -4.98 -2.61
C ARG A 146 -14.49 -6.34 -1.97
N GLY A 147 -13.89 -6.34 -0.78
CA GLY A 147 -13.61 -7.57 -0.01
C GLY A 147 -12.32 -8.29 -0.42
N LEU A 148 -11.63 -7.83 -1.48
CA LEU A 148 -10.31 -8.30 -1.87
C LEU A 148 -9.20 -7.34 -1.44
N ALA A 149 -9.37 -6.05 -1.76
CA ALA A 149 -8.42 -5.00 -1.41
C ALA A 149 -9.14 -3.66 -1.24
N GLU A 150 -8.50 -2.72 -0.54
CA GLU A 150 -8.96 -1.34 -0.48
C GLU A 150 -8.29 -0.51 -1.59
N LEU A 151 -9.07 0.22 -2.37
CA LEU A 151 -8.58 1.13 -3.39
C LEU A 151 -9.04 2.55 -3.10
N THR A 152 -8.08 3.45 -2.86
CA THR A 152 -8.31 4.89 -2.68
C THR A 152 -7.87 5.63 -3.92
N THR A 153 -8.56 6.69 -4.32
CA THR A 153 -8.24 7.46 -5.53
C THR A 153 -7.77 8.87 -5.18
N VAL A 154 -6.70 9.30 -5.86
CA VAL A 154 -6.19 10.67 -5.87
C VAL A 154 -6.56 11.28 -7.23
N ALA A 155 -7.24 12.42 -7.23
CA ALA A 155 -7.49 13.18 -8.45
C ALA A 155 -6.29 14.10 -8.73
N VAL A 156 -5.63 13.92 -9.88
CA VAL A 156 -4.39 14.62 -10.25
C VAL A 156 -4.65 15.52 -11.46
N PRO A 157 -4.98 16.81 -11.27
CA PRO A 157 -5.08 17.78 -12.35
C PRO A 157 -3.69 18.13 -12.88
N ARG A 158 -3.60 18.46 -14.16
CA ARG A 158 -2.33 18.86 -14.78
C ARG A 158 -2.00 20.32 -14.49
N LEU A 159 -2.93 21.21 -14.76
CA LEU A 159 -2.80 22.66 -14.58
C LEU A 159 -3.98 23.19 -13.78
N LEU A 160 -3.72 24.15 -12.90
CA LEU A 160 -4.73 24.84 -12.09
C LEU A 160 -4.66 26.35 -12.18
N THR A 161 -3.54 26.91 -12.70
CA THR A 161 -3.38 28.36 -12.78
C THR A 161 -3.42 28.86 -14.23
N GLY A 162 -3.63 30.17 -14.38
CA GLY A 162 -3.76 30.81 -15.69
C GLY A 162 -5.06 30.42 -16.44
N VAL A 163 -5.16 30.82 -17.69
CA VAL A 163 -6.34 30.55 -18.54
C VAL A 163 -6.52 29.02 -18.77
N ALA A 164 -5.41 28.31 -18.98
CA ALA A 164 -5.44 26.85 -19.21
C ALA A 164 -5.80 26.05 -17.95
N GLY A 165 -5.64 26.62 -16.76
CA GLY A 165 -5.94 25.97 -15.47
C GLY A 165 -7.36 26.21 -14.97
N ALA A 166 -8.12 27.16 -15.56
CA ALA A 166 -9.44 27.53 -15.07
C ALA A 166 -10.43 26.34 -15.01
N ASP A 167 -10.44 25.50 -16.04
CA ASP A 167 -11.27 24.28 -16.08
C ASP A 167 -10.72 23.19 -15.16
N GLY A 168 -9.42 23.18 -14.88
CA GLY A 168 -8.77 22.20 -14.03
C GLY A 168 -9.28 22.24 -12.59
N LEU A 169 -9.46 23.42 -12.01
CA LEU A 169 -10.00 23.58 -10.65
C LEU A 169 -11.48 23.14 -10.57
N ALA A 170 -12.30 23.47 -11.57
CA ALA A 170 -13.69 23.02 -11.64
C ALA A 170 -13.76 21.49 -11.72
N MET A 171 -12.95 20.89 -12.59
CA MET A 171 -12.87 19.45 -12.75
C MET A 171 -12.37 18.75 -11.48
N LEU A 172 -11.43 19.34 -10.76
CA LEU A 172 -10.93 18.79 -9.50
C LEU A 172 -12.03 18.77 -8.42
N ARG A 173 -12.87 19.82 -8.34
CA ARG A 173 -14.07 19.84 -7.48
C ARG A 173 -15.06 18.75 -7.85
N ASP A 174 -15.29 18.55 -9.13
CA ASP A 174 -16.21 17.50 -9.58
C ASP A 174 -15.65 16.10 -9.36
N ALA A 175 -14.33 15.92 -9.47
CA ALA A 175 -13.67 14.66 -9.12
C ALA A 175 -13.90 14.28 -7.65
N LEU A 176 -13.83 15.24 -6.72
CA LEU A 176 -14.13 15.00 -5.31
C LEU A 176 -15.59 14.61 -5.08
N LYS A 177 -16.52 15.32 -5.75
CA LYS A 177 -17.96 14.96 -5.72
C LYS A 177 -18.23 13.56 -6.27
N MET A 178 -17.48 13.11 -7.28
CA MET A 178 -17.56 11.75 -7.81
C MET A 178 -17.03 10.67 -6.86
N GLY A 179 -16.21 11.05 -5.89
CA GLY A 179 -15.69 10.12 -4.87
C GLY A 179 -14.18 9.91 -4.90
N ALA A 180 -13.41 10.80 -5.51
CA ALA A 180 -11.98 10.89 -5.24
C ALA A 180 -11.79 11.25 -3.76
N ALA A 181 -10.90 10.54 -3.08
CA ALA A 181 -10.73 10.67 -1.63
C ALA A 181 -9.56 11.60 -1.24
N VAL A 182 -8.72 11.95 -2.20
CA VAL A 182 -7.49 12.73 -2.01
C VAL A 182 -7.36 13.74 -3.14
N VAL A 183 -7.02 14.97 -2.79
CA VAL A 183 -6.63 15.98 -3.77
C VAL A 183 -5.17 15.77 -4.13
N GLY A 184 -4.89 15.58 -5.40
CA GLY A 184 -3.53 15.43 -5.92
C GLY A 184 -3.09 16.61 -6.75
N GLY A 185 -1.86 16.49 -7.24
CA GLY A 185 -1.35 17.46 -8.17
C GLY A 185 0.12 17.31 -8.52
N CYS A 186 0.53 18.09 -9.51
CA CYS A 186 1.90 18.12 -10.00
C CYS A 186 2.34 19.59 -10.16
N PRO A 187 2.59 20.31 -9.05
CA PRO A 187 2.88 21.74 -9.07
C PRO A 187 4.11 22.10 -9.92
N ASP A 188 5.06 21.16 -10.08
CA ASP A 188 6.26 21.39 -10.90
C ASP A 188 5.94 21.59 -12.40
N LEU A 189 4.76 21.19 -12.85
CA LEU A 189 4.30 21.35 -14.24
C LEU A 189 3.49 22.63 -14.47
N ASP A 190 3.08 23.31 -13.41
CA ASP A 190 2.23 24.50 -13.50
C ASP A 190 3.07 25.77 -13.68
N PRO A 191 2.61 26.74 -14.49
CA PRO A 191 3.29 28.04 -14.64
C PRO A 191 3.43 28.82 -13.33
N ASP A 192 2.48 28.65 -12.38
CA ASP A 192 2.55 29.20 -11.04
C ASP A 192 2.41 28.08 -9.99
N PRO A 193 3.51 27.41 -9.65
CA PRO A 193 3.50 26.34 -8.66
C PRO A 193 2.98 26.76 -7.28
N THR A 194 3.15 28.01 -6.90
CA THR A 194 2.70 28.52 -5.59
C THR A 194 1.18 28.65 -5.56
N GLY A 195 0.59 29.31 -6.57
CA GLY A 195 -0.86 29.42 -6.70
C GLY A 195 -1.53 28.04 -6.92
N TYR A 196 -0.84 27.12 -7.61
CA TYR A 196 -1.30 25.74 -7.73
C TYR A 196 -1.48 25.06 -6.35
N VAL A 197 -0.45 25.16 -5.50
CA VAL A 197 -0.46 24.56 -4.16
C VAL A 197 -1.52 25.24 -3.29
N GLU A 198 -1.66 26.56 -3.35
CA GLU A 198 -2.70 27.30 -2.63
C GLU A 198 -4.10 26.79 -2.98
N ALA A 199 -4.40 26.67 -4.28
CA ALA A 199 -5.70 26.18 -4.76
C ALA A 199 -5.98 24.74 -4.31
N VAL A 200 -4.97 23.87 -4.34
CA VAL A 200 -5.07 22.48 -3.87
C VAL A 200 -5.34 22.42 -2.37
N LEU A 201 -4.59 23.18 -1.56
CA LEU A 201 -4.74 23.20 -0.11
C LEU A 201 -6.08 23.79 0.34
N GLU A 202 -6.54 24.85 -0.32
CA GLU A 202 -7.85 25.45 -0.08
C GLU A 202 -8.98 24.45 -0.34
N LEU A 203 -8.94 23.80 -1.50
CA LEU A 203 -9.93 22.79 -1.87
C LEU A 203 -9.90 21.58 -0.93
N ALA A 204 -8.72 21.11 -0.54
CA ALA A 204 -8.57 20.01 0.40
C ALA A 204 -9.11 20.36 1.79
N ALA A 205 -8.88 21.59 2.26
CA ALA A 205 -9.43 22.10 3.50
C ALA A 205 -10.96 22.21 3.45
N GLU A 206 -11.52 22.72 2.33
CA GLU A 206 -12.96 22.81 2.10
C GLU A 206 -13.64 21.43 2.20
N HIS A 207 -13.00 20.39 1.67
CA HIS A 207 -13.55 19.03 1.64
C HIS A 207 -13.08 18.15 2.81
N GLY A 208 -12.18 18.62 3.66
CA GLY A 208 -11.65 17.85 4.79
C GLY A 208 -10.86 16.61 4.37
N CYS A 209 -10.19 16.64 3.21
CA CYS A 209 -9.46 15.51 2.65
C CYS A 209 -7.93 15.74 2.63
N PRO A 210 -7.12 14.68 2.58
CA PRO A 210 -5.67 14.80 2.48
C PRO A 210 -5.23 15.27 1.07
N VAL A 211 -3.97 15.70 1.00
CA VAL A 211 -3.31 16.12 -0.24
C VAL A 211 -2.14 15.18 -0.55
N ASP A 212 -1.93 14.89 -1.84
CA ASP A 212 -0.82 14.07 -2.34
C ASP A 212 -0.22 14.72 -3.60
N LEU A 213 0.95 15.33 -3.47
CA LEU A 213 1.58 16.10 -4.54
C LEU A 213 2.81 15.40 -5.12
N HIS A 214 2.84 15.34 -6.44
CA HIS A 214 4.03 14.92 -7.18
C HIS A 214 5.03 16.07 -7.26
N THR A 215 6.26 15.82 -6.81
CA THR A 215 7.42 16.68 -7.03
C THR A 215 8.68 15.82 -7.08
N ASP A 216 9.61 16.17 -7.98
CA ASP A 216 10.93 15.54 -8.01
C ASP A 216 11.91 16.17 -7.02
N ALA A 217 11.54 17.34 -6.45
CA ALA A 217 12.36 18.11 -5.53
C ALA A 217 13.67 18.65 -6.13
N ALA A 218 13.75 18.81 -7.44
CA ALA A 218 14.95 19.34 -8.11
C ALA A 218 15.28 20.79 -7.72
N ASP A 219 14.28 21.58 -7.31
CA ASP A 219 14.43 22.91 -6.76
C ASP A 219 14.18 22.92 -5.24
N PRO A 220 15.24 22.91 -4.40
CA PRO A 220 15.09 22.91 -2.94
C PRO A 220 14.37 24.15 -2.40
N GLY A 221 14.51 25.30 -3.06
CA GLY A 221 13.84 26.55 -2.67
C GLY A 221 12.33 26.46 -2.90
N ARG A 222 11.90 25.85 -4.01
CA ARG A 222 10.50 25.57 -4.29
C ARG A 222 9.94 24.57 -3.28
N LEU A 223 10.65 23.48 -3.03
CA LEU A 223 10.24 22.46 -2.05
C LEU A 223 10.10 23.04 -0.64
N ALA A 224 11.00 23.95 -0.23
CA ALA A 224 10.89 24.64 1.04
C ALA A 224 9.63 25.51 1.16
N ARG A 225 9.29 26.26 0.10
CA ARG A 225 8.05 27.06 0.04
C ARG A 225 6.82 26.16 0.11
N LEU A 226 6.80 25.07 -0.66
CA LEU A 226 5.74 24.08 -0.65
C LEU A 226 5.56 23.48 0.75
N ALA A 227 6.64 23.09 1.41
CA ALA A 227 6.59 22.57 2.78
C ALA A 227 6.00 23.60 3.76
N ALA A 228 6.40 24.85 3.66
CA ALA A 228 5.88 25.94 4.51
C ALA A 228 4.37 26.14 4.31
N GLN A 229 3.87 26.07 3.09
CA GLN A 229 2.43 26.16 2.80
C GLN A 229 1.64 24.97 3.36
N CYS A 230 2.21 23.76 3.32
CA CYS A 230 1.54 22.51 3.69
C CYS A 230 1.37 22.29 5.20
N GLY A 231 2.16 22.94 6.05
CA GLY A 231 2.27 22.63 7.49
C GLY A 231 0.99 22.77 8.31
N GLY A 232 -0.01 23.49 7.81
CA GLY A 232 -1.30 23.72 8.48
C GLY A 232 -2.39 22.71 8.14
N LEU A 233 -2.29 21.97 7.04
CA LEU A 233 -3.38 21.13 6.56
C LEU A 233 -3.57 19.87 7.42
N ARG A 234 -4.82 19.58 7.74
CA ARG A 234 -5.23 18.31 8.33
C ARG A 234 -6.35 17.71 7.47
N PRO A 235 -6.31 16.41 7.12
CA PRO A 235 -5.48 15.33 7.70
C PRO A 235 -3.98 15.34 7.38
N GLY A 236 -3.49 16.01 6.35
CA GLY A 236 -2.07 16.14 6.09
C GLY A 236 -1.69 16.08 4.62
N VAL A 237 -0.40 16.30 4.34
CA VAL A 237 0.17 16.35 3.00
C VAL A 237 1.22 15.28 2.81
N THR A 238 1.14 14.61 1.68
CA THR A 238 2.13 13.67 1.17
C THR A 238 2.84 14.29 -0.03
N LEU A 239 4.14 14.14 -0.12
CA LEU A 239 4.96 14.58 -1.24
C LEU A 239 5.76 13.41 -1.82
N GLY A 240 5.96 13.36 -3.11
CA GLY A 240 6.80 12.35 -3.74
C GLY A 240 6.92 12.50 -5.25
N PRO A 241 7.88 11.81 -5.85
CA PRO A 241 8.86 10.89 -5.24
C PRO A 241 10.10 11.54 -4.63
N CYS A 242 10.34 12.86 -4.81
CA CYS A 242 11.49 13.61 -4.31
C CYS A 242 12.86 13.03 -4.76
N GLY A 243 12.90 12.39 -5.92
CA GLY A 243 14.05 11.60 -6.38
C GLY A 243 15.20 12.42 -6.95
N ALA A 244 15.00 13.73 -7.20
CA ALA A 244 16.02 14.64 -7.73
C ALA A 244 16.51 15.65 -6.68
N LEU A 245 16.21 15.45 -5.39
CA LEU A 245 16.67 16.35 -4.33
C LEU A 245 18.20 16.38 -4.28
N PRO A 246 18.84 17.54 -4.51
CA PRO A 246 20.29 17.65 -4.52
C PRO A 246 20.89 17.32 -3.15
N ALA A 247 21.97 16.54 -3.14
CA ALA A 247 22.59 16.01 -1.91
C ALA A 247 23.07 17.13 -0.96
N GLU A 248 23.58 18.23 -1.52
CA GLU A 248 24.07 19.40 -0.78
C GLU A 248 22.98 20.16 -0.04
N HIS A 249 21.72 20.00 -0.44
CA HIS A 249 20.57 20.63 0.19
C HIS A 249 19.73 19.66 1.03
N ALA A 250 20.01 18.36 0.94
CA ALA A 250 19.14 17.30 1.48
C ALA A 250 18.92 17.42 2.99
N SER A 251 19.94 17.73 3.79
CA SER A 251 19.82 17.86 5.25
C SER A 251 18.89 19.01 5.63
N ARG A 252 19.13 20.21 5.10
CA ARG A 252 18.31 21.40 5.39
C ARG A 252 16.86 21.20 4.93
N THR A 253 16.67 20.59 3.78
CA THR A 253 15.33 20.32 3.25
C THR A 253 14.60 19.29 4.10
N ALA A 254 15.30 18.26 4.59
CA ALA A 254 14.75 17.29 5.51
C ALA A 254 14.22 17.93 6.79
N ASP A 255 14.98 18.85 7.39
CA ASP A 255 14.55 19.59 8.59
C ASP A 255 13.28 20.43 8.31
N GLN A 256 13.20 21.07 7.14
CA GLN A 256 12.02 21.85 6.74
C GLN A 256 10.78 20.97 6.53
N LEU A 257 10.93 19.81 5.88
CA LEU A 257 9.84 18.85 5.70
C LEU A 257 9.37 18.27 7.04
N ALA A 258 10.30 17.97 7.94
CA ALA A 258 9.99 17.50 9.29
C ALA A 258 9.21 18.56 10.08
N ALA A 259 9.67 19.81 10.07
CA ALA A 259 8.99 20.93 10.75
C ALA A 259 7.57 21.17 10.20
N ALA A 260 7.36 20.95 8.91
CA ALA A 260 6.04 21.04 8.26
C ALA A 260 5.13 19.82 8.54
N GLY A 261 5.67 18.73 9.10
CA GLY A 261 4.91 17.49 9.35
C GLY A 261 4.48 16.76 8.06
N VAL A 262 5.19 16.99 6.96
CA VAL A 262 4.89 16.35 5.66
C VAL A 262 5.39 14.92 5.67
N THR A 263 4.68 14.03 4.96
CA THR A 263 5.15 12.67 4.70
C THR A 263 5.73 12.59 3.29
N VAL A 264 6.87 11.91 3.13
CA VAL A 264 7.48 11.65 1.83
C VAL A 264 7.21 10.22 1.38
N VAL A 265 6.72 10.05 0.16
CA VAL A 265 6.61 8.72 -0.50
C VAL A 265 7.70 8.64 -1.56
N CYS A 266 8.71 7.79 -1.35
CA CYS A 266 9.75 7.52 -2.34
C CYS A 266 9.36 6.35 -3.26
N LEU A 267 9.95 6.31 -4.45
CA LEU A 267 9.71 5.28 -5.47
C LEU A 267 11.02 4.57 -5.84
N PRO A 268 11.53 3.65 -5.02
CA PRO A 268 12.83 3.01 -5.27
C PRO A 268 12.84 2.11 -6.50
N GLN A 269 11.68 1.69 -7.01
CA GLN A 269 11.54 0.90 -8.24
C GLN A 269 11.62 1.75 -9.52
N GLY A 270 11.56 3.08 -9.42
CA GLY A 270 11.68 4.00 -10.55
C GLY A 270 10.60 5.08 -10.59
N SER A 271 10.70 5.94 -11.61
CA SER A 271 9.82 7.09 -11.80
C SER A 271 8.38 6.71 -12.10
N CYS A 272 7.47 7.63 -11.84
CA CYS A 272 6.04 7.53 -12.17
C CYS A 272 5.62 8.36 -13.39
N GLY A 273 6.55 8.89 -14.19
CA GLY A 273 6.27 9.67 -15.40
C GLY A 273 5.68 11.07 -15.17
N ALA A 274 5.18 11.36 -13.99
CA ALA A 274 4.76 12.71 -13.63
C ALA A 274 5.95 13.63 -13.36
N VAL A 275 7.11 13.04 -13.08
CA VAL A 275 8.37 13.72 -12.76
C VAL A 275 9.53 13.03 -13.48
N THR A 276 10.58 13.79 -13.81
CA THR A 276 11.71 13.32 -14.64
C THR A 276 12.86 12.69 -13.86
N GLY A 277 12.90 12.87 -12.54
CA GLY A 277 13.95 12.33 -11.67
C GLY A 277 13.94 10.80 -11.59
N ARG A 278 15.12 10.18 -11.75
CA ARG A 278 15.30 8.72 -11.67
C ARG A 278 15.94 8.25 -10.35
N GLY A 279 16.27 9.18 -9.46
CA GLY A 279 16.86 8.88 -8.15
C GLY A 279 15.82 8.40 -7.14
N THR A 280 16.31 7.85 -6.03
CA THR A 280 15.53 7.66 -4.82
C THR A 280 15.74 8.87 -3.91
N ALA A 281 14.69 9.34 -3.24
CA ALA A 281 14.81 10.37 -2.21
C ALA A 281 15.89 9.98 -1.17
N PRO A 282 16.60 10.94 -0.54
CA PRO A 282 17.63 10.65 0.44
C PRO A 282 17.02 10.13 1.77
N VAL A 283 16.47 8.92 1.72
CA VAL A 283 15.60 8.33 2.76
C VAL A 283 16.23 8.29 4.13
N ARG A 284 17.55 8.08 4.23
CA ARG A 284 18.25 8.06 5.51
C ARG A 284 18.27 9.44 6.18
N LEU A 285 18.54 10.48 5.39
CA LEU A 285 18.56 11.87 5.90
C LEU A 285 17.14 12.33 6.29
N LEU A 286 16.14 12.04 5.45
CA LEU A 286 14.75 12.34 5.75
C LEU A 286 14.29 11.69 7.05
N ARG A 287 14.56 10.40 7.23
CA ARG A 287 14.21 9.68 8.47
C ARG A 287 14.99 10.20 9.69
N ALA A 288 16.27 10.50 9.53
CA ALA A 288 17.09 11.06 10.62
C ALA A 288 16.57 12.43 11.10
N ALA A 289 16.02 13.24 10.20
CA ALA A 289 15.38 14.51 10.54
C ALA A 289 13.96 14.35 11.13
N GLY A 290 13.42 13.13 11.18
CA GLY A 290 12.09 12.84 11.70
C GLY A 290 10.96 12.90 10.66
N VAL A 291 11.27 13.03 9.37
CA VAL A 291 10.27 12.91 8.29
C VAL A 291 9.77 11.47 8.22
N ARG A 292 8.45 11.29 8.20
CA ARG A 292 7.89 9.99 7.86
C ARG A 292 8.16 9.68 6.40
N VAL A 293 8.82 8.56 6.14
CA VAL A 293 9.08 8.10 4.77
C VAL A 293 8.32 6.79 4.54
N ALA A 294 7.49 6.80 3.52
CA ALA A 294 6.87 5.60 2.97
C ALA A 294 7.47 5.28 1.59
N ALA A 295 7.29 4.08 1.11
CA ALA A 295 7.73 3.69 -0.21
C ALA A 295 6.60 3.03 -1.00
N GLY A 296 6.50 3.40 -2.28
CA GLY A 296 5.58 2.84 -3.25
C GLY A 296 6.31 2.26 -4.45
N SER A 297 5.56 1.58 -5.31
CA SER A 297 6.10 0.99 -6.55
C SER A 297 6.01 1.94 -7.75
N GLY A 298 5.16 2.97 -7.69
CA GLY A 298 5.00 3.95 -8.77
C GLY A 298 4.33 3.36 -10.00
N ALA A 299 4.97 3.53 -11.16
CA ALA A 299 4.48 3.03 -12.44
C ALA A 299 4.63 1.50 -12.55
N LEU A 300 3.57 0.85 -13.03
CA LEU A 300 3.50 -0.61 -13.23
C LEU A 300 3.40 -0.93 -14.72
N ARG A 301 4.52 -1.33 -15.34
CA ARG A 301 4.57 -1.73 -16.76
C ARG A 301 3.85 -0.74 -17.68
N ASP A 302 4.15 0.52 -17.51
CA ASP A 302 3.71 1.59 -18.42
C ASP A 302 4.91 2.23 -19.14
N VAL A 303 4.67 3.27 -19.92
CA VAL A 303 5.73 3.96 -20.68
C VAL A 303 6.81 4.58 -19.78
N SER A 304 6.49 4.89 -18.52
CA SER A 304 7.42 5.49 -17.55
C SER A 304 8.33 4.46 -16.90
N ASN A 305 7.80 3.26 -16.67
CA ASN A 305 8.53 2.13 -16.11
C ASN A 305 8.04 0.80 -16.75
N PRO A 306 8.53 0.47 -17.95
CA PRO A 306 8.10 -0.72 -18.68
C PRO A 306 8.36 -2.05 -17.95
N VAL A 307 9.27 -2.05 -16.98
CA VAL A 307 9.63 -3.23 -16.17
C VAL A 307 9.13 -3.14 -14.73
N GLY A 308 8.30 -2.15 -14.41
CA GLY A 308 7.73 -1.97 -13.07
C GLY A 308 6.92 -3.18 -12.63
N ARG A 309 7.16 -3.67 -11.42
CA ARG A 309 6.55 -4.90 -10.89
C ARG A 309 5.36 -4.68 -9.99
N GLY A 310 5.22 -3.51 -9.37
CA GLY A 310 4.19 -3.27 -8.37
C GLY A 310 4.34 -4.14 -7.13
N ASP A 311 5.57 -4.45 -6.72
CA ASP A 311 5.89 -5.34 -5.61
C ASP A 311 6.45 -4.55 -4.41
N PRO A 312 5.71 -4.43 -3.29
CA PRO A 312 6.19 -3.71 -2.10
C PRO A 312 7.46 -4.33 -1.49
N LEU A 313 7.62 -5.67 -1.58
CA LEU A 313 8.83 -6.32 -1.06
C LEU A 313 10.07 -5.98 -1.90
N GLU A 314 9.91 -5.75 -3.21
CA GLU A 314 11.00 -5.24 -4.05
C GLU A 314 11.36 -3.80 -3.65
N ALA A 315 10.38 -2.94 -3.38
CA ALA A 315 10.64 -1.59 -2.87
C ALA A 315 11.43 -1.63 -1.55
N ALA A 316 11.02 -2.47 -0.60
CA ALA A 316 11.74 -2.66 0.65
C ALA A 316 13.14 -3.25 0.43
N TYR A 317 13.28 -4.21 -0.48
CA TYR A 317 14.59 -4.77 -0.85
C TYR A 317 15.53 -3.68 -1.39
N LEU A 318 15.05 -2.82 -2.29
CA LEU A 318 15.84 -1.74 -2.85
C LEU A 318 16.24 -0.70 -1.79
N LEU A 319 15.34 -0.36 -0.88
CA LEU A 319 15.65 0.52 0.25
C LEU A 319 16.73 -0.09 1.17
N ALA A 320 16.68 -1.39 1.43
CA ALA A 320 17.68 -2.05 2.24
C ALA A 320 19.02 -2.21 1.51
N SER A 321 18.99 -2.66 0.25
CA SER A 321 20.20 -3.03 -0.50
C SER A 321 20.93 -1.84 -1.11
N ARG A 322 20.22 -0.80 -1.55
CA ARG A 322 20.79 0.37 -2.22
C ARG A 322 20.90 1.59 -1.32
N GLU A 323 19.86 1.84 -0.52
CA GLU A 323 19.82 3.02 0.34
C GLU A 323 20.35 2.73 1.76
N GLY A 324 20.70 1.47 2.06
CA GLY A 324 21.33 1.06 3.30
C GLY A 324 20.44 1.16 4.54
N LEU A 325 19.12 1.03 4.38
CA LEU A 325 18.21 0.89 5.50
C LEU A 325 18.32 -0.52 6.12
N ARG A 326 18.06 -0.64 7.42
CA ARG A 326 17.87 -1.95 8.02
C ARG A 326 16.63 -2.62 7.41
N PRO A 327 16.60 -3.96 7.29
CA PRO A 327 15.43 -4.66 6.73
C PRO A 327 14.11 -4.29 7.40
N GLU A 328 14.11 -4.08 8.71
CA GLU A 328 12.93 -3.69 9.49
C GLU A 328 12.45 -2.27 9.11
N ASP A 329 13.36 -1.31 8.97
CA ASP A 329 13.06 0.06 8.57
C ASP A 329 12.58 0.12 7.12
N ALA A 330 13.16 -0.71 6.24
CA ALA A 330 12.76 -0.81 4.84
C ALA A 330 11.35 -1.44 4.70
N TYR A 331 11.05 -2.45 5.52
CA TYR A 331 9.71 -3.06 5.55
C TYR A 331 8.67 -2.12 6.17
N ASP A 332 9.04 -1.35 7.21
CA ASP A 332 8.17 -0.31 7.77
C ASP A 332 7.73 0.71 6.71
N ALA A 333 8.65 1.11 5.82
CA ALA A 333 8.34 2.07 4.76
C ALA A 333 7.23 1.59 3.80
N VAL A 334 7.12 0.28 3.53
CA VAL A 334 6.09 -0.31 2.67
C VAL A 334 4.88 -0.84 3.44
N SER A 335 4.93 -0.88 4.77
CA SER A 335 3.85 -1.39 5.62
C SER A 335 3.27 -0.31 6.53
N ALA A 336 3.77 -0.12 7.74
CA ALA A 336 3.18 0.80 8.70
C ALA A 336 3.19 2.25 8.20
N SER A 337 4.31 2.73 7.63
CA SER A 337 4.41 4.07 7.07
C SER A 337 3.50 4.26 5.84
N ALA A 338 3.45 3.28 4.93
CA ALA A 338 2.57 3.31 3.77
C ALA A 338 1.08 3.28 4.17
N ARG A 339 0.70 2.46 5.15
CA ARG A 339 -0.67 2.44 5.71
C ARG A 339 -1.05 3.78 6.35
N ALA A 340 -0.12 4.41 7.07
CA ALA A 340 -0.34 5.72 7.66
C ALA A 340 -0.58 6.81 6.60
N VAL A 341 0.11 6.76 5.45
CA VAL A 341 -0.16 7.61 4.28
C VAL A 341 -1.59 7.46 3.79
N LEU A 342 -2.11 6.24 3.76
CA LEU A 342 -3.49 5.97 3.35
C LEU A 342 -4.53 6.29 4.44
N GLY A 343 -4.12 6.76 5.61
CA GLY A 343 -5.02 7.02 6.74
C GLY A 343 -5.59 5.74 7.37
N LEU A 344 -4.95 4.59 7.16
CA LEU A 344 -5.40 3.30 7.65
C LEU A 344 -4.90 3.02 9.07
N PRO A 345 -5.63 2.21 9.85
CA PRO A 345 -5.19 1.79 11.17
C PRO A 345 -3.85 1.05 11.13
N GLU A 346 -3.07 1.21 12.19
CA GLU A 346 -1.87 0.41 12.43
C GLU A 346 -2.22 -1.09 12.49
N VAL A 347 -1.31 -1.91 12.00
CA VAL A 347 -1.41 -3.36 12.07
C VAL A 347 -0.21 -3.92 12.82
N ARG A 348 -0.49 -4.74 13.81
CA ARG A 348 0.49 -5.58 14.53
C ARG A 348 -0.03 -7.00 14.59
N VAL A 349 0.86 -7.98 14.68
CA VAL A 349 0.45 -9.38 14.89
C VAL A 349 0.14 -9.59 16.39
N GLU A 350 -0.88 -8.89 16.86
CA GLU A 350 -1.34 -8.86 18.26
C GLU A 350 -2.88 -8.86 18.30
N ALA A 351 -3.45 -9.39 19.38
CA ALA A 351 -4.91 -9.40 19.55
C ALA A 351 -5.50 -7.99 19.54
N GLY A 352 -6.64 -7.81 18.88
CA GLY A 352 -7.36 -6.54 18.74
C GLY A 352 -6.98 -5.73 17.49
N PHE A 353 -5.84 -5.98 16.87
CA PHE A 353 -5.43 -5.29 15.63
C PHE A 353 -6.17 -5.81 14.40
N PRO A 354 -6.25 -5.00 13.32
CA PRO A 354 -6.84 -5.44 12.05
C PRO A 354 -6.12 -6.69 11.51
N ALA A 355 -6.89 -7.63 10.96
CA ALA A 355 -6.36 -8.83 10.35
C ALA A 355 -5.95 -8.58 8.89
N GLU A 356 -4.94 -7.74 8.72
CA GLU A 356 -4.28 -7.36 7.47
C GLU A 356 -2.86 -7.93 7.51
N LEU A 357 -2.65 -9.11 6.96
CA LEU A 357 -1.41 -9.85 7.17
C LEU A 357 -0.83 -10.37 5.86
N LEU A 358 0.50 -10.47 5.83
CA LEU A 358 1.26 -11.11 4.77
C LEU A 358 2.11 -12.22 5.37
N ALA A 359 1.92 -13.45 4.95
CA ALA A 359 2.84 -14.53 5.22
C ALA A 359 3.77 -14.71 4.01
N VAL A 360 5.09 -14.65 4.24
CA VAL A 360 6.12 -14.84 3.21
C VAL A 360 6.99 -16.01 3.62
N ARG A 361 7.28 -16.91 2.67
CA ARG A 361 8.16 -18.04 2.96
C ARG A 361 9.56 -17.59 3.31
N GLY A 362 10.05 -17.96 4.49
CA GLY A 362 11.35 -17.56 5.01
C GLY A 362 11.38 -17.57 6.55
N GLU A 363 12.58 -17.52 7.11
CA GLU A 363 12.78 -17.57 8.55
C GLU A 363 13.08 -16.20 9.17
N ARG A 364 13.68 -15.31 8.40
CA ARG A 364 14.09 -13.96 8.82
C ARG A 364 13.68 -12.94 7.77
N LEU A 365 13.41 -11.72 8.21
CA LEU A 365 12.95 -10.65 7.33
C LEU A 365 13.93 -10.38 6.17
N ALA A 366 15.23 -10.31 6.43
CA ALA A 366 16.24 -10.10 5.39
C ALA A 366 16.18 -11.19 4.29
N GLY A 367 16.05 -12.48 4.71
CA GLY A 367 15.88 -13.59 3.77
C GLY A 367 14.55 -13.54 3.02
N ALA A 368 13.46 -13.17 3.69
CA ALA A 368 12.16 -12.99 3.07
C ALA A 368 12.18 -11.87 2.01
N LEU A 369 12.82 -10.73 2.29
CA LEU A 369 13.00 -9.64 1.32
C LEU A 369 13.87 -10.07 0.13
N SER A 370 14.98 -10.80 0.39
CA SER A 370 15.90 -11.25 -0.67
C SER A 370 15.25 -12.22 -1.64
N LEU A 371 14.41 -13.13 -1.17
CA LEU A 371 13.84 -14.21 -1.96
C LEU A 371 12.40 -13.96 -2.39
N ALA A 372 11.59 -13.35 -1.54
CA ALA A 372 10.23 -12.86 -1.78
C ALA A 372 9.28 -13.84 -2.52
N TYR A 373 9.46 -15.16 -2.31
CA TYR A 373 8.71 -16.18 -3.06
C TYR A 373 7.27 -16.33 -2.59
N SER A 374 6.86 -17.56 -2.28
CA SER A 374 5.52 -17.94 -1.86
C SER A 374 4.95 -17.00 -0.80
N ARG A 375 3.78 -16.46 -1.09
CA ARG A 375 3.07 -15.49 -0.24
C ARG A 375 1.64 -15.94 -0.02
N ILE A 376 1.13 -15.67 1.16
CA ILE A 376 -0.29 -15.80 1.50
C ILE A 376 -0.74 -14.46 2.06
N VAL A 377 -1.75 -13.87 1.43
CA VAL A 377 -2.25 -12.53 1.77
C VAL A 377 -3.58 -12.66 2.48
N VAL A 378 -3.67 -12.04 3.64
CA VAL A 378 -4.89 -11.98 4.44
C VAL A 378 -5.39 -10.55 4.47
N HIS A 379 -6.63 -10.35 4.04
CA HIS A 379 -7.35 -9.08 4.11
C HIS A 379 -8.64 -9.27 4.89
N ARG A 380 -8.86 -8.42 5.90
CA ARG A 380 -10.03 -8.51 6.79
C ARG A 380 -10.28 -9.92 7.34
N GLY A 381 -9.19 -10.60 7.71
CA GLY A 381 -9.28 -11.94 8.32
C GLY A 381 -9.55 -13.08 7.34
N ARG A 382 -9.51 -12.83 6.02
CA ARG A 382 -9.71 -13.84 4.98
C ARG A 382 -8.47 -13.96 4.10
N VAL A 383 -8.12 -15.16 3.69
CA VAL A 383 -7.10 -15.37 2.66
C VAL A 383 -7.67 -14.89 1.33
N VAL A 384 -7.06 -13.86 0.74
CA VAL A 384 -7.52 -13.23 -0.50
C VAL A 384 -6.60 -13.50 -1.69
N ALA A 385 -5.32 -13.85 -1.44
CA ALA A 385 -4.39 -14.23 -2.50
C ALA A 385 -3.38 -15.26 -1.98
N ARG A 386 -2.91 -16.12 -2.88
CA ARG A 386 -1.79 -17.03 -2.66
C ARG A 386 -0.93 -17.05 -3.92
N THR A 387 0.38 -16.90 -3.74
CA THR A 387 1.36 -17.13 -4.79
C THR A 387 2.35 -18.18 -4.31
N SER A 388 2.73 -19.10 -5.18
CA SER A 388 3.73 -20.12 -4.86
C SER A 388 4.76 -20.19 -5.98
N ALA A 389 6.03 -20.35 -5.62
CA ALA A 389 7.10 -20.69 -6.54
C ALA A 389 7.48 -22.15 -6.31
N VAL A 390 7.43 -22.92 -7.37
CA VAL A 390 7.94 -24.31 -7.39
C VAL A 390 9.33 -24.26 -8.01
N ARG A 391 10.31 -24.88 -7.33
CA ARG A 391 11.65 -25.11 -7.88
C ARG A 391 11.81 -26.57 -8.22
N GLU A 392 12.13 -26.83 -9.45
CA GLU A 392 12.47 -28.17 -9.94
C GLU A 392 13.95 -28.21 -10.32
N TYR A 393 14.64 -29.22 -9.82
CA TYR A 393 16.03 -29.48 -10.18
C TYR A 393 16.03 -30.65 -11.14
N CYS A 394 16.41 -30.41 -12.40
CA CYS A 394 16.20 -31.32 -13.53
C CYS A 394 17.17 -32.50 -13.59
N ASN A 395 18.08 -32.70 -12.65
CA ASN A 395 18.99 -33.88 -12.68
C ASN A 395 18.98 -34.60 -11.33
N SER A 396 17.96 -35.44 -11.12
CA SER A 396 17.74 -36.16 -9.85
C SER A 396 18.88 -37.14 -9.48
N ALA A 397 19.64 -37.65 -10.47
CA ALA A 397 20.78 -38.51 -10.22
C ALA A 397 21.95 -37.75 -9.57
N VAL A 398 22.30 -36.58 -10.11
CA VAL A 398 23.34 -35.73 -9.54
C VAL A 398 22.91 -35.14 -8.15
N ALA A 399 21.62 -34.83 -8.00
CA ALA A 399 21.09 -34.35 -6.72
C ALA A 399 21.14 -35.42 -5.62
N ALA A 400 20.98 -36.70 -5.96
CA ALA A 400 21.10 -37.80 -5.01
C ALA A 400 22.56 -38.05 -4.57
N GLU A 401 23.51 -37.91 -5.51
CA GLU A 401 24.94 -38.04 -5.22
C GLU A 401 25.52 -36.84 -4.47
N SER A 402 24.97 -35.63 -4.71
CA SER A 402 25.46 -34.38 -4.10
C SER A 402 24.87 -34.07 -2.71
N GLY A 403 23.96 -34.90 -2.19
CA GLY A 403 23.31 -34.68 -0.89
C GLY A 403 22.49 -33.37 -0.82
N LEU A 404 22.02 -32.86 -1.96
CA LEU A 404 21.25 -31.61 -1.97
C LEU A 404 19.91 -31.78 -1.24
N PRO A 405 19.51 -30.80 -0.39
CA PRO A 405 18.28 -30.89 0.37
C PRO A 405 17.07 -30.94 -0.58
N ARG A 406 16.27 -31.99 -0.46
CA ARG A 406 14.98 -32.08 -1.16
C ARG A 406 13.96 -31.19 -0.43
N GLN A 407 13.35 -30.27 -1.16
CA GLN A 407 12.12 -29.63 -0.65
C GLN A 407 11.03 -30.73 -0.63
N GLY A 408 10.54 -31.06 0.57
CA GLY A 408 9.48 -32.06 0.72
C GLY A 408 8.27 -31.67 -0.14
N ARG A 409 7.74 -32.61 -0.90
CA ARG A 409 6.41 -32.50 -1.49
C ARG A 409 5.43 -32.45 -0.33
N GLY A 410 4.77 -31.29 -0.12
CA GLY A 410 3.57 -31.26 0.67
C GLY A 410 2.53 -32.12 -0.06
N GLU A 411 2.18 -33.24 0.54
CA GLU A 411 1.02 -34.01 0.09
C GLU A 411 -0.21 -33.11 0.19
N VAL A 412 -0.83 -32.90 -0.94
CA VAL A 412 -2.15 -32.29 -1.04
C VAL A 412 -3.13 -33.42 -0.77
N SER A 413 -3.66 -33.45 0.43
CA SER A 413 -4.88 -34.20 0.78
C SER A 413 -6.01 -33.24 1.05
#